data_c8b5349cd927b4c93cadeeeec02862e4
#
_entry.id   c8b5349cd927b4c93cadeeeec02862e4
#
_cell.length_a   1.000
_cell.length_b   1.000
_cell.length_c   1.000
_cell.angle_alpha   90.00
_cell.angle_beta   90.00
_cell.angle_gamma   90.00
#
_symmetry.space_group_name_H-M   'P 1'
#
loop_
_entity.id
_entity.type
_entity.pdbx_description
1 polymer ?
#
loop_
_entity_poly.entity_id
_entity_poly.type
_entity_poly.pdbx_seq_one_letter_code
_entity_poly.pdbx_strand_id
1 'polypeptide(L)'
;DLTVNALAQDDNGTIIDAYGGQDDLHNRILRHVSPAFSEDPLRVLRVARFAARYAHLSFRIADETMALMTAMTEAGELEHLTPERVWKETENALSTRNPQVFFQVLRDCGALKVLFPEIDMLFGVPAPAKWHPEIDTGIHTLMTLSMAAMLSPEVDVRFATLCHDLGKGLTPKEMWPRHHGHGPAGVKLVEGICQRLRVPNDIRDLAKLVAEFHDLIHTFPILKPATIVRLFDSIDAWRKPQRVEQIALTSEADVRGRTGFEACDYPQGRLLREAWDIAKAVPTKEVVEAGFKGPEIREELTKRRIQAVTDWKEKRCPQPKD
;
A
#
# COMPACT_ATOMS: atom_id res chain seq x y z
N ASP A 1 -27.81 7.97 0.77
CA ASP A 1 -26.44 8.24 1.18
C ASP A 1 -26.41 8.69 2.65
N LEU A 2 -25.59 9.68 3.02
CA LEU A 2 -25.48 10.17 4.40
C LEU A 2 -26.25 11.48 4.60
N THR A 3 -26.71 11.75 5.82
CA THR A 3 -27.45 12.97 6.18
C THR A 3 -26.62 14.23 5.88
N VAL A 4 -25.31 14.22 6.15
CA VAL A 4 -24.39 15.33 5.87
C VAL A 4 -24.24 15.63 4.38
N ASN A 5 -24.58 14.70 3.50
CA ASN A 5 -24.57 14.86 2.04
C ASN A 5 -25.98 15.18 1.48
N ALA A 6 -27.00 15.22 2.32
CA ALA A 6 -28.39 15.47 1.94
C ALA A 6 -28.83 16.92 2.22
N LEU A 7 -27.87 17.79 2.49
CA LEU A 7 -28.06 19.23 2.63
C LEU A 7 -28.16 19.89 1.25
N ALA A 8 -29.12 20.81 1.10
CA ALA A 8 -29.26 21.65 -0.07
C ALA A 8 -29.29 23.13 0.32
N GLN A 9 -29.02 24.02 -0.62
CA GLN A 9 -29.10 25.46 -0.43
C GLN A 9 -30.00 26.04 -1.53
N ASP A 10 -30.94 26.89 -1.15
CA ASP A 10 -31.77 27.61 -2.12
C ASP A 10 -31.05 28.83 -2.69
N ASP A 11 -31.68 29.48 -3.68
CA ASP A 11 -31.11 30.67 -4.35
C ASP A 11 -30.91 31.87 -3.39
N ASN A 12 -31.53 31.88 -2.24
CA ASN A 12 -31.41 32.93 -1.21
C ASN A 12 -30.33 32.60 -0.16
N GLY A 13 -29.67 31.44 -0.30
CA GLY A 13 -28.65 30.99 0.63
C GLY A 13 -29.20 30.26 1.86
N THR A 14 -30.51 29.98 1.94
CA THR A 14 -31.13 29.22 3.03
C THR A 14 -30.80 27.74 2.89
N ILE A 15 -30.32 27.13 3.98
CA ILE A 15 -30.02 25.69 3.98
C ILE A 15 -31.32 24.90 4.20
N ILE A 16 -31.60 23.98 3.27
CA ILE A 16 -32.69 23.00 3.34
C ILE A 16 -32.09 21.72 3.92
N ASP A 17 -32.59 21.34 5.08
CA ASP A 17 -32.15 20.16 5.83
C ASP A 17 -33.33 19.28 6.22
N ALA A 18 -33.66 18.32 5.37
CA ALA A 18 -34.79 17.42 5.58
C ALA A 18 -34.50 16.25 6.54
N TYR A 19 -33.21 15.98 6.81
CA TYR A 19 -32.78 14.76 7.49
C TYR A 19 -31.90 14.98 8.72
N GLY A 20 -31.76 16.22 9.19
CA GLY A 20 -30.89 16.58 10.33
C GLY A 20 -29.39 16.53 10.02
N GLY A 21 -28.99 16.77 8.77
CA GLY A 21 -27.61 16.74 8.34
C GLY A 21 -26.75 17.81 9.00
N GLN A 22 -27.31 18.99 9.35
CA GLN A 22 -26.59 20.05 10.07
C GLN A 22 -26.22 19.62 11.49
N ASP A 23 -27.14 18.93 12.21
CA ASP A 23 -26.87 18.41 13.55
C ASP A 23 -25.82 17.30 13.49
N ASP A 24 -25.92 16.38 12.55
CA ASP A 24 -24.92 15.33 12.35
C ASP A 24 -23.56 15.90 11.96
N LEU A 25 -23.52 16.95 11.14
CA LEU A 25 -22.29 17.67 10.79
C LEU A 25 -21.66 18.31 12.02
N HIS A 26 -22.46 18.99 12.84
CA HIS A 26 -21.99 19.63 14.09
C HIS A 26 -21.46 18.58 15.08
N ASN A 27 -22.16 17.45 15.21
CA ASN A 27 -21.79 16.35 16.09
C ASN A 27 -20.75 15.40 15.49
N ARG A 28 -20.33 15.63 14.24
CA ARG A 28 -19.36 14.81 13.50
C ARG A 28 -19.80 13.35 13.37
N ILE A 29 -21.04 13.14 12.94
CA ILE A 29 -21.65 11.83 12.78
C ILE A 29 -21.90 11.56 11.30
N LEU A 30 -21.53 10.37 10.83
CA LEU A 30 -21.87 9.82 9.54
C LEU A 30 -23.07 8.88 9.72
N ARG A 31 -24.26 9.33 9.29
CA ARG A 31 -25.53 8.63 9.45
C ARG A 31 -26.20 8.45 8.13
N HIS A 32 -26.75 7.27 7.84
CA HIS A 32 -27.58 7.03 6.67
C HIS A 32 -28.90 7.80 6.76
N VAL A 33 -29.42 8.21 5.60
CA VAL A 33 -30.60 9.09 5.50
C VAL A 33 -31.90 8.31 5.86
N SER A 34 -32.03 7.07 5.37
CA SER A 34 -33.25 6.27 5.50
C SER A 34 -32.97 4.79 5.25
N PRO A 35 -33.96 3.88 5.51
CA PRO A 35 -33.84 2.47 5.16
C PRO A 35 -33.56 2.18 3.69
N ALA A 36 -33.87 3.11 2.77
CA ALA A 36 -33.49 3.03 1.35
C ALA A 36 -31.97 3.00 1.12
N PHE A 37 -31.15 3.22 2.16
CA PHE A 37 -29.71 3.00 2.12
C PHE A 37 -29.36 1.59 1.64
N SER A 38 -30.13 0.57 2.03
CA SER A 38 -29.89 -0.82 1.64
C SER A 38 -30.19 -1.14 0.15
N GLU A 39 -30.77 -0.22 -0.60
CA GLU A 39 -31.04 -0.44 -2.03
C GLU A 39 -29.78 -0.47 -2.89
N ASP A 40 -28.67 0.13 -2.43
CA ASP A 40 -27.38 0.09 -3.13
C ASP A 40 -26.26 -0.34 -2.18
N PRO A 41 -25.79 -1.59 -2.27
CA PRO A 41 -24.70 -2.11 -1.41
C PRO A 41 -23.40 -1.33 -1.50
N LEU A 42 -23.13 -0.58 -2.59
CA LEU A 42 -21.96 0.29 -2.70
C LEU A 42 -21.92 1.36 -1.60
N ARG A 43 -23.06 1.72 -1.04
CA ARG A 43 -23.14 2.70 0.05
C ARG A 43 -22.35 2.29 1.28
N VAL A 44 -22.16 0.99 1.53
CA VAL A 44 -21.26 0.47 2.57
C VAL A 44 -19.83 0.96 2.34
N LEU A 45 -19.31 0.83 1.12
CA LEU A 45 -17.98 1.31 0.77
C LEU A 45 -17.90 2.84 0.80
N ARG A 46 -18.97 3.51 0.38
CA ARG A 46 -19.06 4.98 0.42
C ARG A 46 -18.95 5.52 1.84
N VAL A 47 -19.66 4.91 2.80
CA VAL A 47 -19.57 5.28 4.23
C VAL A 47 -18.16 5.06 4.74
N ALA A 48 -17.55 3.90 4.45
CA ALA A 48 -16.17 3.61 4.82
C ALA A 48 -15.19 4.65 4.25
N ARG A 49 -15.39 5.08 3.00
CA ARG A 49 -14.59 6.13 2.35
C ARG A 49 -14.80 7.50 3.00
N PHE A 50 -16.02 7.88 3.34
CA PHE A 50 -16.27 9.13 4.06
C PHE A 50 -15.67 9.10 5.47
N ALA A 51 -15.73 7.96 6.16
CA ALA A 51 -15.05 7.79 7.44
C ALA A 51 -13.51 8.02 7.29
N ALA A 52 -12.88 7.47 6.27
CA ALA A 52 -11.48 7.70 5.97
C ALA A 52 -11.19 9.18 5.63
N ARG A 53 -12.07 9.81 4.85
CA ARG A 53 -11.92 11.20 4.43
C ARG A 53 -12.00 12.17 5.60
N TYR A 54 -12.88 11.93 6.55
CA TYR A 54 -13.17 12.83 7.68
C TYR A 54 -12.61 12.35 9.02
N ALA A 55 -11.81 11.27 9.03
CA ALA A 55 -11.19 10.75 10.25
C ALA A 55 -10.38 11.81 11.01
N HIS A 56 -9.60 12.62 10.29
CA HIS A 56 -8.80 13.72 10.87
C HIS A 56 -9.66 14.84 11.52
N LEU A 57 -10.96 14.87 11.23
CA LEU A 57 -11.94 15.77 11.85
C LEU A 57 -12.73 15.08 12.96
N SER A 58 -12.36 13.83 13.30
CA SER A 58 -13.01 13.02 14.36
C SER A 58 -14.46 12.66 14.07
N PHE A 59 -14.82 12.51 12.80
CA PHE A 59 -16.13 11.95 12.44
C PHE A 59 -16.19 10.47 12.81
N ARG A 60 -17.36 10.05 13.28
CA ARG A 60 -17.68 8.65 13.60
C ARG A 60 -18.95 8.19 12.87
N ILE A 61 -19.04 6.92 12.59
CA ILE A 61 -20.24 6.33 12.00
C ILE A 61 -21.27 6.12 13.11
N ALA A 62 -22.53 6.48 12.86
CA ALA A 62 -23.63 6.23 13.78
C ALA A 62 -23.81 4.71 14.00
N ASP A 63 -24.14 4.31 15.24
CA ASP A 63 -24.25 2.89 15.61
C ASP A 63 -25.31 2.16 14.76
N GLU A 64 -26.45 2.80 14.49
CA GLU A 64 -27.49 2.26 13.61
C GLU A 64 -27.06 2.13 12.16
N THR A 65 -26.16 3.00 11.68
CA THR A 65 -25.61 2.90 10.33
C THR A 65 -24.61 1.75 10.24
N MET A 66 -23.76 1.58 11.24
CA MET A 66 -22.84 0.45 11.31
C MET A 66 -23.63 -0.89 11.40
N ALA A 67 -24.69 -0.93 12.19
CA ALA A 67 -25.56 -2.10 12.30
C ALA A 67 -26.21 -2.44 10.95
N LEU A 68 -26.69 -1.45 10.21
CA LEU A 68 -27.27 -1.65 8.87
C LEU A 68 -26.23 -2.16 7.87
N MET A 69 -25.03 -1.58 7.87
CA MET A 69 -23.91 -2.04 7.02
C MET A 69 -23.55 -3.50 7.32
N THR A 70 -23.51 -3.88 8.59
CA THR A 70 -23.25 -5.26 9.02
C THR A 70 -24.36 -6.20 8.52
N ALA A 71 -25.62 -5.84 8.70
CA ALA A 71 -26.75 -6.64 8.23
C ALA A 71 -26.74 -6.83 6.69
N MET A 72 -26.43 -5.79 5.93
CA MET A 72 -26.29 -5.88 4.47
C MET A 72 -25.14 -6.82 4.06
N THR A 73 -24.04 -6.78 4.78
CA THR A 73 -22.89 -7.68 4.54
C THR A 73 -23.26 -9.13 4.83
N GLU A 74 -23.90 -9.39 5.97
CA GLU A 74 -24.37 -10.72 6.37
C GLU A 74 -25.43 -11.30 5.41
N ALA A 75 -26.25 -10.43 4.82
CA ALA A 75 -27.24 -10.82 3.80
C ALA A 75 -26.60 -11.16 2.42
N GLY A 76 -25.27 -10.99 2.25
CA GLY A 76 -24.57 -11.29 1.01
C GLY A 76 -24.74 -10.23 -0.09
N GLU A 77 -25.24 -9.06 0.22
CA GLU A 77 -25.53 -8.01 -0.78
C GLU A 77 -24.26 -7.47 -1.46
N LEU A 78 -23.11 -7.49 -0.77
CA LEU A 78 -21.86 -6.98 -1.32
C LEU A 78 -21.22 -7.91 -2.39
N GLU A 79 -21.62 -9.18 -2.44
CA GLU A 79 -21.09 -10.15 -3.40
C GLU A 79 -21.46 -9.81 -4.86
N HIS A 80 -22.50 -9.00 -5.05
CA HIS A 80 -23.03 -8.60 -6.36
C HIS A 80 -22.48 -7.26 -6.87
N LEU A 81 -21.56 -6.62 -6.11
CA LEU A 81 -20.95 -5.37 -6.53
C LEU A 81 -20.03 -5.59 -7.74
N THR A 82 -20.12 -4.70 -8.73
CA THR A 82 -19.22 -4.77 -9.87
C THR A 82 -17.80 -4.39 -9.45
N PRO A 83 -16.77 -5.11 -9.95
CA PRO A 83 -15.37 -4.88 -9.60
C PRO A 83 -14.93 -3.43 -9.75
N GLU A 84 -15.35 -2.77 -10.82
CA GLU A 84 -14.97 -1.39 -11.13
C GLU A 84 -15.52 -0.39 -10.11
N ARG A 85 -16.73 -0.63 -9.60
CA ARG A 85 -17.32 0.22 -8.55
C ARG A 85 -16.58 0.04 -7.23
N VAL A 86 -16.24 -1.22 -6.88
CA VAL A 86 -15.43 -1.52 -5.68
C VAL A 86 -14.06 -0.87 -5.78
N TRP A 87 -13.38 -1.03 -6.92
CA TRP A 87 -12.07 -0.42 -7.11
C TRP A 87 -12.15 1.11 -7.04
N LYS A 88 -13.15 1.72 -7.66
CA LYS A 88 -13.28 3.20 -7.65
C LYS A 88 -13.44 3.77 -6.24
N GLU A 89 -14.24 3.15 -5.38
CA GLU A 89 -14.36 3.56 -3.98
C GLU A 89 -13.05 3.31 -3.21
N THR A 90 -12.37 2.21 -3.49
CA THR A 90 -11.08 1.88 -2.89
C THR A 90 -10.00 2.89 -3.30
N GLU A 91 -9.89 3.21 -4.58
CA GLU A 91 -8.96 4.22 -5.12
C GLU A 91 -9.19 5.59 -4.46
N ASN A 92 -10.45 6.01 -4.37
CA ASN A 92 -10.82 7.24 -3.72
C ASN A 92 -10.49 7.23 -2.22
N ALA A 93 -10.67 6.09 -1.54
CA ALA A 93 -10.30 5.93 -0.13
C ALA A 93 -8.78 5.97 0.07
N LEU A 94 -8.02 5.31 -0.80
CA LEU A 94 -6.56 5.35 -0.80
C LEU A 94 -6.01 6.76 -1.01
N SER A 95 -6.75 7.64 -1.70
CA SER A 95 -6.37 9.04 -1.92
C SER A 95 -6.62 9.95 -0.70
N THR A 96 -7.28 9.45 0.34
CA THR A 96 -7.58 10.24 1.55
C THR A 96 -6.35 10.40 2.47
N ARG A 97 -6.48 11.27 3.46
CA ARG A 97 -5.43 11.45 4.48
C ARG A 97 -5.27 10.23 5.39
N ASN A 98 -6.36 9.49 5.64
CA ASN A 98 -6.39 8.35 6.57
C ASN A 98 -6.96 7.09 5.89
N PRO A 99 -6.32 6.55 4.85
CA PRO A 99 -6.86 5.44 4.06
C PRO A 99 -7.05 4.16 4.86
N GLN A 100 -6.28 3.93 5.92
CA GLN A 100 -6.42 2.77 6.80
C GLN A 100 -7.80 2.67 7.46
N VAL A 101 -8.47 3.80 7.67
CA VAL A 101 -9.82 3.85 8.27
C VAL A 101 -10.85 3.17 7.36
N PHE A 102 -10.71 3.28 6.05
CA PHE A 102 -11.56 2.58 5.08
C PHE A 102 -11.55 1.07 5.33
N PHE A 103 -10.39 0.48 5.41
CA PHE A 103 -10.24 -0.97 5.63
C PHE A 103 -10.67 -1.38 7.04
N GLN A 104 -10.42 -0.54 8.05
CA GLN A 104 -10.90 -0.78 9.41
C GLN A 104 -12.42 -0.81 9.47
N VAL A 105 -13.11 0.17 8.87
CA VAL A 105 -14.58 0.22 8.81
C VAL A 105 -15.14 -1.00 8.07
N LEU A 106 -14.56 -1.38 6.93
CA LEU A 106 -14.98 -2.59 6.21
C LEU A 106 -14.78 -3.84 7.07
N ARG A 107 -13.73 -3.89 7.88
CA ARG A 107 -13.53 -5.00 8.81
C ARG A 107 -14.59 -5.00 9.90
N ASP A 108 -14.89 -3.87 10.49
CA ASP A 108 -15.84 -3.73 11.60
C ASP A 108 -17.26 -4.18 11.21
N CYS A 109 -17.68 -3.97 9.95
CA CYS A 109 -18.97 -4.43 9.43
C CYS A 109 -18.91 -5.78 8.70
N GLY A 110 -17.75 -6.47 8.70
CA GLY A 110 -17.57 -7.77 8.04
C GLY A 110 -17.32 -7.71 6.54
N ALA A 111 -17.41 -6.53 5.92
CA ALA A 111 -17.25 -6.35 4.48
C ALA A 111 -15.82 -6.64 3.98
N LEU A 112 -14.80 -6.46 4.83
CA LEU A 112 -13.40 -6.72 4.46
C LEU A 112 -13.21 -8.18 4.02
N LYS A 113 -13.78 -9.12 4.75
CA LYS A 113 -13.71 -10.55 4.43
C LYS A 113 -14.34 -10.90 3.10
N VAL A 114 -15.39 -10.19 2.71
CA VAL A 114 -16.13 -10.40 1.45
C VAL A 114 -15.36 -9.81 0.27
N LEU A 115 -14.88 -8.57 0.41
CA LEU A 115 -14.30 -7.79 -0.69
C LEU A 115 -12.78 -7.97 -0.82
N PHE A 116 -12.09 -8.13 0.31
CA PHE A 116 -10.62 -8.22 0.41
C PHE A 116 -10.21 -9.35 1.36
N PRO A 117 -10.61 -10.61 1.08
CA PRO A 117 -10.28 -11.74 1.95
C PRO A 117 -8.77 -11.89 2.17
N GLU A 118 -7.94 -11.50 1.19
CA GLU A 118 -6.48 -11.54 1.26
C GLU A 118 -5.93 -10.57 2.32
N ILE A 119 -6.62 -9.47 2.58
CA ILE A 119 -6.26 -8.52 3.65
C ILE A 119 -6.83 -8.99 4.99
N ASP A 120 -8.09 -9.43 4.98
CA ASP A 120 -8.77 -9.88 6.19
C ASP A 120 -8.05 -11.04 6.87
N MET A 121 -7.50 -11.98 6.10
CA MET A 121 -6.79 -13.13 6.64
C MET A 121 -5.48 -12.80 7.36
N LEU A 122 -4.96 -11.56 7.23
CA LEU A 122 -3.74 -11.14 7.94
C LEU A 122 -3.97 -10.86 9.42
N PHE A 123 -5.22 -10.57 9.81
CA PHE A 123 -5.55 -10.34 11.21
C PHE A 123 -5.52 -11.66 11.99
N GLY A 124 -4.83 -11.63 13.13
CA GLY A 124 -4.55 -12.81 13.93
C GLY A 124 -3.32 -13.60 13.47
N VAL A 125 -2.63 -13.20 12.40
CA VAL A 125 -1.35 -13.79 11.98
C VAL A 125 -0.22 -13.10 12.73
N PRO A 126 0.53 -13.82 13.62
CA PRO A 126 1.57 -13.20 14.43
C PRO A 126 2.82 -12.89 13.60
N ALA A 127 3.42 -11.73 13.87
CA ALA A 127 4.75 -11.36 13.41
C ALA A 127 5.76 -11.42 14.59
N PRO A 128 7.08 -11.56 14.33
CA PRO A 128 8.08 -11.60 15.39
C PRO A 128 8.10 -10.31 16.20
N ALA A 129 7.81 -10.38 17.52
CA ALA A 129 7.71 -9.23 18.42
C ALA A 129 8.97 -8.35 18.44
N LYS A 130 10.15 -8.93 18.16
CA LYS A 130 11.42 -8.20 18.05
C LYS A 130 11.38 -7.10 16.98
N TRP A 131 10.67 -7.35 15.88
CA TRP A 131 10.61 -6.46 14.71
C TRP A 131 9.26 -5.78 14.55
N HIS A 132 8.21 -6.37 15.14
CA HIS A 132 6.83 -5.93 15.06
C HIS A 132 6.23 -5.89 16.47
N PRO A 133 6.41 -4.78 17.23
CA PRO A 133 5.85 -4.65 18.58
C PRO A 133 4.32 -4.79 18.63
N GLU A 134 3.64 -4.46 17.53
CA GLU A 134 2.20 -4.65 17.33
C GLU A 134 1.80 -6.13 17.20
N ILE A 135 2.74 -7.02 16.90
CA ILE A 135 2.63 -8.50 16.79
C ILE A 135 1.67 -8.95 15.67
N ASP A 136 0.52 -8.35 15.48
CA ASP A 136 -0.51 -8.74 14.50
C ASP A 136 -0.21 -8.17 13.11
N THR A 137 -0.11 -9.04 12.09
CA THR A 137 0.22 -8.64 10.71
C THR A 137 -0.88 -7.77 10.08
N GLY A 138 -2.16 -8.01 10.40
CA GLY A 138 -3.26 -7.18 9.90
C GLY A 138 -3.22 -5.76 10.47
N ILE A 139 -2.95 -5.64 11.77
CA ILE A 139 -2.75 -4.33 12.43
C ILE A 139 -1.54 -3.63 11.80
N HIS A 140 -0.40 -4.33 11.66
CA HIS A 140 0.78 -3.81 10.99
C HIS A 140 0.46 -3.28 9.58
N THR A 141 -0.28 -4.04 8.79
CA THR A 141 -0.67 -3.64 7.43
C THR A 141 -1.44 -2.31 7.40
N LEU A 142 -2.36 -2.08 8.34
CA LEU A 142 -3.08 -0.81 8.42
C LEU A 142 -2.18 0.34 8.92
N MET A 143 -1.26 0.07 9.83
CA MET A 143 -0.28 1.06 10.32
C MET A 143 0.69 1.47 9.21
N THR A 144 1.17 0.53 8.41
CA THR A 144 2.04 0.81 7.26
C THR A 144 1.31 1.61 6.18
N LEU A 145 0.03 1.32 5.93
CA LEU A 145 -0.80 2.12 5.02
C LEU A 145 -0.96 3.57 5.50
N SER A 146 -1.17 3.76 6.80
CA SER A 146 -1.23 5.09 7.42
C SER A 146 0.10 5.84 7.23
N MET A 147 1.23 5.17 7.42
CA MET A 147 2.55 5.75 7.19
C MET A 147 2.79 6.07 5.71
N ALA A 148 2.42 5.18 4.79
CA ALA A 148 2.52 5.43 3.36
C ALA A 148 1.74 6.68 2.94
N ALA A 149 0.56 6.92 3.55
CA ALA A 149 -0.23 8.12 3.29
C ALA A 149 0.43 9.41 3.79
N MET A 150 1.30 9.32 4.81
CA MET A 150 2.12 10.46 5.27
C MET A 150 3.32 10.70 4.36
N LEU A 151 3.89 9.66 3.77
CA LEU A 151 5.10 9.73 2.95
C LEU A 151 4.82 10.06 1.48
N SER A 152 3.67 9.64 0.94
CA SER A 152 3.34 9.82 -0.48
C SER A 152 1.85 10.07 -0.71
N PRO A 153 1.47 10.97 -1.63
CA PRO A 153 0.09 11.12 -2.08
C PRO A 153 -0.31 10.06 -3.13
N GLU A 154 0.63 9.29 -3.67
CA GLU A 154 0.42 8.38 -4.79
C GLU A 154 -0.34 7.12 -4.37
N VAL A 155 -1.45 6.83 -5.08
CA VAL A 155 -2.31 5.66 -4.82
C VAL A 155 -1.58 4.35 -5.04
N ASP A 156 -0.70 4.27 -6.04
CA ASP A 156 0.08 3.09 -6.34
C ASP A 156 1.07 2.73 -5.23
N VAL A 157 1.75 3.72 -4.62
CA VAL A 157 2.61 3.53 -3.44
C VAL A 157 1.79 3.02 -2.26
N ARG A 158 0.63 3.61 -2.00
CA ARG A 158 -0.24 3.25 -0.88
C ARG A 158 -0.84 1.85 -1.05
N PHE A 159 -1.31 1.52 -2.26
CA PHE A 159 -1.81 0.19 -2.56
C PHE A 159 -0.72 -0.87 -2.50
N ALA A 160 0.47 -0.58 -3.02
CA ALA A 160 1.61 -1.49 -2.94
C ALA A 160 2.01 -1.76 -1.48
N THR A 161 2.01 -0.71 -0.63
CA THR A 161 2.27 -0.86 0.80
C THR A 161 1.19 -1.70 1.49
N LEU A 162 -0.09 -1.51 1.16
CA LEU A 162 -1.18 -2.34 1.67
C LEU A 162 -0.99 -3.83 1.34
N CYS A 163 -0.38 -4.12 0.19
CA CYS A 163 -0.23 -5.49 -0.32
C CYS A 163 1.11 -6.16 0.04
N HIS A 164 2.08 -5.47 0.67
CA HIS A 164 3.45 -5.96 0.79
C HIS A 164 3.56 -7.30 1.52
N ASP A 165 2.75 -7.53 2.52
CA ASP A 165 2.80 -8.68 3.42
C ASP A 165 1.68 -9.72 3.22
N LEU A 166 0.89 -9.63 2.15
CA LEU A 166 -0.26 -10.53 1.92
C LEU A 166 0.12 -12.01 2.02
N GLY A 167 1.30 -12.38 1.56
CA GLY A 167 1.77 -13.76 1.59
C GLY A 167 1.93 -14.35 2.99
N LYS A 168 2.05 -13.52 4.03
CA LYS A 168 2.11 -13.98 5.43
C LYS A 168 0.84 -14.70 5.85
N GLY A 169 -0.32 -14.33 5.28
CA GLY A 169 -1.59 -14.99 5.52
C GLY A 169 -1.67 -16.45 5.04
N LEU A 170 -0.79 -16.85 4.12
CA LEU A 170 -0.70 -18.24 3.62
C LEU A 170 0.31 -19.10 4.37
N THR A 171 1.07 -18.53 5.33
CA THR A 171 2.08 -19.28 6.07
C THR A 171 1.42 -20.27 7.03
N PRO A 172 1.77 -21.55 7.00
CA PRO A 172 1.26 -22.54 7.95
C PRO A 172 1.51 -22.13 9.40
N LYS A 173 0.54 -22.39 10.29
CA LYS A 173 0.61 -22.00 11.72
C LYS A 173 1.83 -22.58 12.44
N GLU A 174 2.28 -23.76 12.02
CA GLU A 174 3.45 -24.44 12.57
C GLU A 174 4.76 -23.67 12.32
N MET A 175 4.77 -22.77 11.35
CA MET A 175 5.93 -21.93 11.01
C MET A 175 5.91 -20.57 11.71
N TRP A 176 4.79 -20.21 12.32
CA TRP A 176 4.66 -18.93 12.99
C TRP A 176 5.65 -18.75 14.14
N PRO A 177 6.16 -17.55 14.38
CA PRO A 177 5.94 -16.28 13.67
C PRO A 177 6.88 -16.05 12.47
N ARG A 178 7.47 -17.10 11.91
CA ARG A 178 8.37 -17.02 10.74
C ARG A 178 7.56 -17.21 9.46
N HIS A 179 7.79 -16.34 8.50
CA HIS A 179 7.01 -16.28 7.25
C HIS A 179 7.91 -16.48 6.02
N HIS A 180 8.75 -17.53 6.04
CA HIS A 180 9.65 -17.80 4.90
C HIS A 180 8.86 -18.00 3.59
N GLY A 181 9.28 -17.32 2.54
CA GLY A 181 8.66 -17.42 1.22
C GLY A 181 7.37 -16.60 1.05
N HIS A 182 7.02 -15.74 2.01
CA HIS A 182 5.82 -14.91 1.90
C HIS A 182 5.86 -13.94 0.70
N GLY A 183 7.02 -13.45 0.28
CA GLY A 183 7.15 -12.56 -0.88
C GLY A 183 6.58 -13.17 -2.16
N PRO A 184 7.13 -14.30 -2.69
CA PRO A 184 6.56 -14.97 -3.85
C PRO A 184 5.10 -15.41 -3.70
N ALA A 185 4.69 -15.81 -2.49
CA ALA A 185 3.30 -16.14 -2.20
C ALA A 185 2.41 -14.89 -2.29
N GLY A 186 2.89 -13.76 -1.79
CA GLY A 186 2.22 -12.45 -1.86
C GLY A 186 1.99 -11.98 -3.29
N VAL A 187 2.95 -12.19 -4.21
CA VAL A 187 2.80 -11.83 -5.63
C VAL A 187 1.55 -12.45 -6.24
N LYS A 188 1.29 -13.74 -5.96
CA LYS A 188 0.09 -14.44 -6.48
C LYS A 188 -1.21 -13.86 -5.91
N LEU A 189 -1.20 -13.48 -4.63
CA LEU A 189 -2.36 -12.85 -4.00
C LEU A 189 -2.63 -11.45 -4.58
N VAL A 190 -1.59 -10.66 -4.82
CA VAL A 190 -1.70 -9.36 -5.50
C VAL A 190 -2.31 -9.53 -6.89
N GLU A 191 -1.84 -10.52 -7.68
CA GLU A 191 -2.43 -10.81 -8.99
C GLU A 191 -3.91 -11.15 -8.89
N GLY A 192 -4.29 -11.99 -7.91
CA GLY A 192 -5.69 -12.39 -7.68
C GLY A 192 -6.59 -11.21 -7.33
N ILE A 193 -6.18 -10.36 -6.37
CA ILE A 193 -6.93 -9.13 -6.01
C ILE A 193 -7.07 -8.23 -7.24
N CYS A 194 -5.96 -7.95 -7.93
CA CYS A 194 -5.95 -7.00 -9.03
C CYS A 194 -6.79 -7.48 -10.22
N GLN A 195 -6.77 -8.77 -10.51
CA GLN A 195 -7.63 -9.36 -11.55
C GLN A 195 -9.10 -9.29 -11.15
N ARG A 196 -9.43 -9.67 -9.90
CA ARG A 196 -10.81 -9.67 -9.39
C ARG A 196 -11.41 -8.26 -9.36
N LEU A 197 -10.65 -7.27 -8.92
CA LEU A 197 -11.11 -5.89 -8.77
C LEU A 197 -10.80 -4.99 -9.98
N ARG A 198 -10.17 -5.53 -11.02
CA ARG A 198 -9.76 -4.80 -12.22
C ARG A 198 -8.88 -3.59 -11.92
N VAL A 199 -7.93 -3.78 -11.04
CA VAL A 199 -6.95 -2.75 -10.67
C VAL A 199 -6.07 -2.42 -11.90
N PRO A 200 -5.77 -1.13 -12.17
CA PRO A 200 -4.89 -0.75 -13.26
C PRO A 200 -3.52 -1.44 -13.22
N ASN A 201 -3.00 -1.77 -14.40
CA ASN A 201 -1.78 -2.58 -14.54
C ASN A 201 -0.56 -1.95 -13.85
N ASP A 202 -0.39 -0.64 -13.92
CA ASP A 202 0.78 0.02 -13.28
C ASP A 202 0.74 -0.09 -11.76
N ILE A 203 -0.45 0.02 -11.16
CA ILE A 203 -0.68 -0.17 -9.70
C ILE A 203 -0.41 -1.63 -9.32
N ARG A 204 -0.97 -2.58 -10.08
CA ARG A 204 -0.73 -4.02 -9.89
C ARG A 204 0.75 -4.36 -9.96
N ASP A 205 1.43 -3.90 -11.00
CA ASP A 205 2.82 -4.25 -11.27
C ASP A 205 3.74 -3.72 -10.16
N LEU A 206 3.51 -2.51 -9.66
CA LEU A 206 4.24 -1.99 -8.50
C LEU A 206 3.97 -2.81 -7.24
N ALA A 207 2.71 -3.14 -6.95
CA ALA A 207 2.35 -3.93 -5.79
C ALA A 207 2.99 -5.33 -5.80
N LYS A 208 3.09 -5.97 -6.97
CA LYS A 208 3.81 -7.24 -7.15
C LYS A 208 5.30 -7.11 -6.82
N LEU A 209 5.95 -6.06 -7.33
CA LEU A 209 7.36 -5.81 -7.07
C LEU A 209 7.63 -5.55 -5.59
N VAL A 210 6.77 -4.80 -4.93
CA VAL A 210 6.89 -4.52 -3.50
C VAL A 210 6.69 -5.80 -2.68
N ALA A 211 5.68 -6.62 -2.99
CA ALA A 211 5.47 -7.90 -2.33
C ALA A 211 6.70 -8.82 -2.46
N GLU A 212 7.36 -8.81 -3.63
CA GLU A 212 8.51 -9.68 -3.90
C GLU A 212 9.81 -9.19 -3.26
N PHE A 213 10.06 -7.86 -3.27
CA PHE A 213 11.39 -7.31 -2.99
C PHE A 213 11.50 -6.49 -1.71
N HIS A 214 10.42 -6.20 -0.95
CA HIS A 214 10.52 -5.32 0.24
C HIS A 214 11.52 -5.85 1.28
N ASP A 215 11.56 -7.15 1.55
CA ASP A 215 12.53 -7.76 2.46
C ASP A 215 13.99 -7.54 1.99
N LEU A 216 14.22 -7.60 0.67
CA LEU A 216 15.55 -7.37 0.11
C LEU A 216 16.00 -5.92 0.34
N ILE A 217 15.07 -4.96 0.25
CA ILE A 217 15.39 -3.55 0.50
C ILE A 217 15.81 -3.32 1.95
N HIS A 218 15.19 -4.00 2.92
CA HIS A 218 15.60 -3.88 4.32
C HIS A 218 17.05 -4.33 4.57
N THR A 219 17.55 -5.25 3.75
CA THR A 219 18.94 -5.72 3.82
C THR A 219 19.90 -4.97 2.89
N PHE A 220 19.47 -3.86 2.27
CA PHE A 220 20.23 -3.14 1.25
C PHE A 220 21.69 -2.83 1.63
N PRO A 221 22.01 -2.40 2.85
CA PRO A 221 23.40 -2.08 3.23
C PRO A 221 24.37 -3.24 3.05
N ILE A 222 23.92 -4.47 3.20
CA ILE A 222 24.77 -5.68 3.08
C ILE A 222 24.69 -6.35 1.71
N LEU A 223 23.86 -5.86 0.79
CA LEU A 223 23.73 -6.45 -0.55
C LEU A 223 25.04 -6.29 -1.35
N LYS A 224 25.36 -7.35 -2.10
CA LYS A 224 26.47 -7.29 -3.07
C LYS A 224 26.14 -6.36 -4.25
N PRO A 225 27.10 -5.64 -4.83
CA PRO A 225 26.88 -4.75 -5.98
C PRO A 225 26.15 -5.41 -7.15
N ALA A 226 26.49 -6.65 -7.46
CA ALA A 226 25.81 -7.41 -8.51
C ALA A 226 24.33 -7.68 -8.19
N THR A 227 23.96 -7.88 -6.91
CA THR A 227 22.58 -8.05 -6.48
C THR A 227 21.81 -6.74 -6.60
N ILE A 228 22.45 -5.60 -6.28
CA ILE A 228 21.87 -4.26 -6.42
C ILE A 228 21.54 -3.96 -7.89
N VAL A 229 22.49 -4.19 -8.81
CA VAL A 229 22.24 -3.95 -10.23
C VAL A 229 21.16 -4.88 -10.79
N ARG A 230 21.17 -6.16 -10.37
CA ARG A 230 20.09 -7.10 -10.75
C ARG A 230 18.72 -6.70 -10.19
N LEU A 231 18.65 -6.09 -9.00
CA LEU A 231 17.41 -5.54 -8.46
C LEU A 231 16.86 -4.46 -9.41
N PHE A 232 17.70 -3.54 -9.90
CA PHE A 232 17.27 -2.50 -10.86
C PHE A 232 16.73 -3.10 -12.17
N ASP A 233 17.33 -4.21 -12.64
CA ASP A 233 16.78 -4.96 -13.79
C ASP A 233 15.42 -5.57 -13.45
N SER A 234 15.29 -6.23 -12.29
CA SER A 234 14.08 -6.93 -11.87
C SER A 234 12.89 -5.98 -11.69
N ILE A 235 13.13 -4.78 -11.16
CA ILE A 235 12.08 -3.77 -11.00
C ILE A 235 11.85 -2.92 -12.25
N ASP A 236 12.56 -3.23 -13.36
CA ASP A 236 12.48 -2.48 -14.62
C ASP A 236 12.80 -0.98 -14.46
N ALA A 237 13.75 -0.65 -13.58
CA ALA A 237 14.08 0.74 -13.26
C ALA A 237 14.63 1.52 -14.47
N TRP A 238 15.28 0.87 -15.41
CA TRP A 238 15.84 1.51 -16.61
C TRP A 238 14.79 2.14 -17.51
N ARG A 239 13.59 1.55 -17.57
CA ARG A 239 12.46 2.08 -18.34
C ARG A 239 11.47 2.86 -17.47
N LYS A 240 11.36 2.49 -16.19
CA LYS A 240 10.44 3.09 -15.22
C LYS A 240 11.22 3.55 -13.97
N PRO A 241 12.04 4.61 -14.08
CA PRO A 241 12.94 5.06 -13.02
C PRO A 241 12.20 5.49 -11.73
N GLN A 242 10.95 5.92 -11.84
CA GLN A 242 10.11 6.25 -10.69
C GLN A 242 9.91 5.07 -9.72
N ARG A 243 10.05 3.82 -10.18
CA ARG A 243 9.92 2.62 -9.33
C ARG A 243 10.94 2.56 -8.21
N VAL A 244 12.12 3.14 -8.41
CA VAL A 244 13.15 3.22 -7.36
C VAL A 244 12.64 4.03 -6.18
N GLU A 245 12.06 5.20 -6.44
CA GLU A 245 11.47 6.06 -5.41
C GLU A 245 10.26 5.41 -4.77
N GLN A 246 9.36 4.85 -5.56
CA GLN A 246 8.15 4.18 -5.09
C GLN A 246 8.48 3.02 -4.15
N ILE A 247 9.46 2.17 -4.49
CA ILE A 247 9.91 1.05 -3.66
C ILE A 247 10.63 1.55 -2.40
N ALA A 248 11.42 2.62 -2.49
CA ALA A 248 12.04 3.23 -1.32
C ALA A 248 10.98 3.71 -0.32
N LEU A 249 9.95 4.41 -0.79
CA LEU A 249 8.85 4.92 0.04
C LEU A 249 8.00 3.80 0.68
N THR A 250 7.68 2.74 -0.07
CA THR A 250 6.93 1.60 0.46
C THR A 250 7.70 0.86 1.54
N SER A 251 9.00 0.67 1.35
CA SER A 251 9.88 0.01 2.33
C SER A 251 10.12 0.88 3.56
N GLU A 252 10.20 2.19 3.41
CA GLU A 252 10.24 3.14 4.53
C GLU A 252 8.93 3.10 5.32
N ALA A 253 7.79 3.07 4.63
CA ALA A 253 6.47 2.97 5.26
C ALA A 253 6.32 1.69 6.08
N ASP A 254 6.83 0.55 5.60
CA ASP A 254 6.84 -0.69 6.35
C ASP A 254 7.60 -0.54 7.69
N VAL A 255 8.81 -0.02 7.69
CA VAL A 255 9.59 0.12 8.92
C VAL A 255 8.98 1.17 9.84
N ARG A 256 8.65 2.35 9.33
CA ARG A 256 8.12 3.46 10.14
C ARG A 256 6.64 3.27 10.52
N GLY A 257 5.95 2.34 9.88
CA GLY A 257 4.61 1.91 10.27
C GLY A 257 4.57 1.00 11.49
N ARG A 258 5.71 0.64 12.09
CA ARG A 258 5.80 -0.19 13.31
C ARG A 258 5.68 0.67 14.55
N THR A 259 5.03 0.14 15.58
CA THR A 259 4.88 0.84 16.87
C THR A 259 6.23 1.23 17.45
N GLY A 260 6.43 2.54 17.68
CA GLY A 260 7.67 3.10 18.23
C GLY A 260 8.78 3.35 17.21
N PHE A 261 8.54 3.11 15.92
CA PHE A 261 9.49 3.36 14.84
C PHE A 261 9.07 4.52 13.91
N GLU A 262 8.00 5.25 14.25
CA GLU A 262 7.38 6.26 13.39
C GLU A 262 8.35 7.38 12.99
N ALA A 263 9.32 7.70 13.84
CA ALA A 263 10.34 8.72 13.62
C ALA A 263 11.74 8.16 13.38
N CYS A 264 11.90 6.85 13.17
CA CYS A 264 13.22 6.25 12.95
C CYS A 264 13.82 6.68 11.61
N ASP A 265 15.16 6.76 11.56
CA ASP A 265 15.89 6.89 10.29
C ASP A 265 15.79 5.56 9.49
N TYR A 266 15.62 5.69 8.17
CA TYR A 266 15.59 4.56 7.24
C TYR A 266 16.65 4.75 6.16
N PRO A 267 17.91 4.45 6.46
CA PRO A 267 19.03 4.69 5.55
C PRO A 267 18.97 3.84 4.27
N GLN A 268 18.27 2.70 4.30
CA GLN A 268 18.15 1.79 3.15
C GLN A 268 17.54 2.49 1.93
N GLY A 269 16.50 3.29 2.12
CA GLY A 269 15.87 4.06 1.05
C GLY A 269 16.84 5.07 0.43
N ARG A 270 17.62 5.78 1.26
CA ARG A 270 18.66 6.71 0.79
C ARG A 270 19.73 5.98 0.00
N LEU A 271 20.21 4.85 0.52
CA LEU A 271 21.25 4.04 -0.15
C LEU A 271 20.77 3.47 -1.48
N LEU A 272 19.51 3.06 -1.57
CA LEU A 272 18.90 2.59 -2.81
C LEU A 272 18.89 3.69 -3.89
N ARG A 273 18.49 4.92 -3.51
CA ARG A 273 18.49 6.08 -4.43
C ARG A 273 19.88 6.43 -4.90
N GLU A 274 20.86 6.49 -3.98
CA GLU A 274 22.24 6.79 -4.32
C GLU A 274 22.85 5.73 -5.25
N ALA A 275 22.65 4.44 -4.96
CA ALA A 275 23.13 3.36 -5.82
C ALA A 275 22.47 3.41 -7.22
N TRP A 276 21.21 3.79 -7.30
CA TRP A 276 20.53 4.03 -8.57
C TRP A 276 21.19 5.15 -9.37
N ASP A 277 21.44 6.30 -8.75
CA ASP A 277 22.07 7.44 -9.42
C ASP A 277 23.47 7.09 -9.94
N ILE A 278 24.26 6.32 -9.19
CA ILE A 278 25.55 5.81 -9.60
C ILE A 278 25.42 4.85 -10.79
N ALA A 279 24.54 3.87 -10.72
CA ALA A 279 24.36 2.89 -11.80
C ALA A 279 23.82 3.53 -13.09
N LYS A 280 22.89 4.47 -12.96
CA LYS A 280 22.26 5.21 -14.06
C LYS A 280 23.26 6.14 -14.76
N ALA A 281 24.24 6.68 -14.05
CA ALA A 281 25.25 7.58 -14.60
C ALA A 281 26.25 6.88 -15.53
N VAL A 282 26.31 5.54 -15.55
CA VAL A 282 27.20 4.78 -16.46
C VAL A 282 26.74 4.98 -17.92
N PRO A 283 27.59 5.61 -18.78
CA PRO A 283 27.16 6.02 -20.12
C PRO A 283 27.13 4.83 -21.09
N THR A 284 25.96 4.58 -21.69
CA THR A 284 25.82 3.57 -22.75
C THR A 284 26.66 3.90 -23.99
N LYS A 285 26.85 5.19 -24.28
CA LYS A 285 27.63 5.66 -25.44
C LYS A 285 29.06 5.13 -25.43
N GLU A 286 29.75 5.16 -24.30
CA GLU A 286 31.11 4.66 -24.17
C GLU A 286 31.22 3.16 -24.42
N VAL A 287 30.18 2.38 -24.10
CA VAL A 287 30.14 0.95 -24.38
C VAL A 287 30.06 0.69 -25.88
N VAL A 288 29.23 1.49 -26.60
CA VAL A 288 29.10 1.40 -28.06
C VAL A 288 30.37 1.84 -28.74
N GLU A 289 31.02 2.94 -28.29
CA GLU A 289 32.29 3.44 -28.82
C GLU A 289 33.48 2.48 -28.60
N ALA A 290 33.39 1.64 -27.54
CA ALA A 290 34.36 0.57 -27.29
C ALA A 290 34.18 -0.65 -28.21
N GLY A 291 33.19 -0.63 -29.13
CA GLY A 291 33.04 -1.62 -30.19
C GLY A 291 32.04 -2.75 -29.89
N PHE A 292 31.40 -2.76 -28.70
CA PHE A 292 30.40 -3.77 -28.35
C PHE A 292 29.13 -3.61 -29.20
N LYS A 293 28.46 -4.71 -29.56
CA LYS A 293 27.27 -4.73 -30.44
C LYS A 293 26.20 -5.67 -29.90
N GLY A 294 24.94 -5.34 -30.20
CA GLY A 294 23.80 -6.18 -29.87
C GLY A 294 23.73 -6.55 -28.38
N PRO A 295 23.59 -7.84 -28.04
CA PRO A 295 23.51 -8.31 -26.65
C PRO A 295 24.74 -7.98 -25.80
N GLU A 296 25.93 -7.89 -26.41
CA GLU A 296 27.19 -7.57 -25.72
C GLU A 296 27.16 -6.21 -25.05
N ILE A 297 26.44 -5.23 -25.63
CA ILE A 297 26.25 -3.90 -25.02
C ILE A 297 25.61 -4.04 -23.64
N ARG A 298 24.58 -4.86 -23.51
CA ARG A 298 23.89 -5.08 -22.24
C ARG A 298 24.79 -5.73 -21.20
N GLU A 299 25.55 -6.74 -21.62
CA GLU A 299 26.46 -7.45 -20.73
C GLU A 299 27.58 -6.54 -20.22
N GLU A 300 28.22 -5.79 -21.11
CA GLU A 300 29.28 -4.86 -20.75
C GLU A 300 28.75 -3.71 -19.88
N LEU A 301 27.58 -3.16 -20.22
CA LEU A 301 26.93 -2.12 -19.43
C LEU A 301 26.61 -2.59 -18.01
N THR A 302 26.15 -3.83 -17.86
CA THR A 302 25.91 -4.46 -16.56
C THR A 302 27.19 -4.58 -15.75
N LYS A 303 28.31 -5.01 -16.36
CA LYS A 303 29.62 -5.09 -15.71
C LYS A 303 30.09 -3.72 -15.22
N ARG A 304 29.99 -2.68 -16.06
CA ARG A 304 30.41 -1.32 -15.69
C ARG A 304 29.51 -0.75 -14.57
N ARG A 305 28.22 -1.01 -14.59
CA ARG A 305 27.30 -0.64 -13.50
C ARG A 305 27.64 -1.32 -12.18
N ILE A 306 27.95 -2.63 -12.23
CA ILE A 306 28.40 -3.37 -11.05
C ILE A 306 29.69 -2.77 -10.50
N GLN A 307 30.65 -2.45 -11.37
CA GLN A 307 31.91 -1.82 -10.96
C GLN A 307 31.66 -0.45 -10.31
N ALA A 308 30.86 0.40 -10.94
CA ALA A 308 30.54 1.72 -10.40
C ALA A 308 29.86 1.64 -9.01
N VAL A 309 28.94 0.70 -8.81
CA VAL A 309 28.30 0.45 -7.51
C VAL A 309 29.30 -0.12 -6.49
N THR A 310 30.27 -0.95 -6.94
CA THR A 310 31.35 -1.46 -6.08
C THR A 310 32.21 -0.32 -5.57
N ASP A 311 32.69 0.53 -6.46
CA ASP A 311 33.53 1.68 -6.12
C ASP A 311 32.82 2.66 -5.17
N TRP A 312 31.50 2.88 -5.39
CA TRP A 312 30.67 3.69 -4.51
C TRP A 312 30.55 3.09 -3.10
N LYS A 313 30.33 1.76 -2.99
CA LYS A 313 30.26 1.08 -1.68
C LYS A 313 31.59 1.13 -0.91
N GLU A 314 32.69 0.87 -1.57
CA GLU A 314 34.04 0.90 -0.98
C GLU A 314 34.40 2.28 -0.44
N LYS A 315 34.05 3.35 -1.14
CA LYS A 315 34.25 4.74 -0.67
C LYS A 315 33.45 5.08 0.57
N ARG A 316 32.24 4.47 0.74
CA ARG A 316 31.37 4.71 1.91
C ARG A 316 31.78 3.92 3.15
N CYS A 317 32.24 2.71 2.98
CA CYS A 317 32.72 1.84 4.04
C CYS A 317 34.15 1.39 3.68
N PRO A 318 35.17 2.26 3.83
CA PRO A 318 36.52 1.81 3.66
C PRO A 318 36.78 0.65 4.61
N GLN A 319 37.11 -0.52 4.05
CA GLN A 319 37.59 -1.63 4.86
C GLN A 319 38.81 -1.14 5.62
N PRO A 320 39.01 -1.48 6.90
CA PRO A 320 40.28 -1.23 7.55
C PRO A 320 41.34 -1.87 6.67
N LYS A 321 42.33 -1.08 6.27
CA LYS A 321 43.54 -1.61 5.61
C LYS A 321 44.25 -2.42 6.68
N ASP A 322 44.34 -3.74 6.47
CA ASP A 322 45.21 -4.62 7.24
C ASP A 322 46.66 -4.12 7.24
#